data_9528ea0538c3acd089c572beabdf6c53
#
_entry.id   9528ea0538c3acd089c572beabdf6c53
#
_cell.length_a   1.000
_cell.length_b   1.000
_cell.length_c   1.000
_cell.angle_alpha   90.00
_cell.angle_beta   90.00
_cell.angle_gamma   90.00
#
_symmetry.space_group_name_H-M   'P 1'
#
loop_
_entity.id
_entity.type
_entity.pdbx_description
1 polymer ?
#
loop_
_entity_poly.entity_id
_entity_poly.type
_entity_poly.pdbx_seq_one_letter_code
_entity_poly.pdbx_strand_id
1 'polypeptide(L)'
;SSLIAVIVNDAKESIENSWNWSALRTTLSATTTSGIFNYELNGSLNSLTVLDATNVTDNFFLDYKAAHDFNKFFLSNDVATGSPYYYSFNGVSADGDTQVDLYPIPDKAYTIRFNCVLRSDDLVNDTDTVTVPSKPVELLAYAIAVEERGEDGGINPVSAYARATNALQDAIALDGNKHPEELVWYES
;
A
#
# COMPACT_ATOMS: atom_id res chain seq x y z
N SER A 1 10.01 -17.37 16.95
CA SER A 1 10.06 -17.52 15.47
C SER A 1 11.28 -18.33 15.09
N SER A 2 11.16 -19.27 14.17
CA SER A 2 12.31 -19.97 13.61
C SER A 2 13.05 -19.03 12.64
N LEU A 3 14.36 -19.23 12.43
CA LEU A 3 15.13 -18.46 11.43
C LEU A 3 14.46 -18.52 10.04
N ILE A 4 13.90 -19.67 9.68
CA ILE A 4 13.18 -19.85 8.41
C ILE A 4 11.97 -18.93 8.34
N ALA A 5 11.19 -18.79 9.40
CA ALA A 5 10.02 -17.90 9.41
C ALA A 5 10.42 -16.43 9.23
N VAL A 6 11.52 -16.00 9.82
CA VAL A 6 12.07 -14.66 9.65
C VAL A 6 12.47 -14.44 8.18
N ILE A 7 13.27 -15.35 7.60
CA ILE A 7 13.72 -15.25 6.20
C ILE A 7 12.53 -15.20 5.23
N VAL A 8 11.50 -16.01 5.46
CA VAL A 8 10.32 -16.03 4.57
C VAL A 8 9.52 -14.75 4.67
N ASN A 9 9.33 -14.19 5.88
CA ASN A 9 8.63 -12.92 6.06
C ASN A 9 9.43 -11.75 5.48
N ASP A 10 10.75 -11.71 5.65
CA ASP A 10 11.62 -10.69 5.04
C ASP A 10 11.55 -10.73 3.51
N ALA A 11 11.58 -11.94 2.93
CA ALA A 11 11.44 -12.13 1.49
C ALA A 11 10.04 -11.68 1.01
N LYS A 12 8.97 -12.06 1.73
CA LYS A 12 7.59 -11.64 1.45
C LYS A 12 7.46 -10.13 1.47
N GLU A 13 7.94 -9.48 2.52
CA GLU A 13 7.90 -8.02 2.66
C GLU A 13 8.65 -7.32 1.52
N SER A 14 9.83 -7.80 1.14
CA SER A 14 10.60 -7.25 0.03
C SER A 14 9.84 -7.34 -1.30
N ILE A 15 9.15 -8.45 -1.56
CA ILE A 15 8.36 -8.64 -2.77
C ILE A 15 7.10 -7.76 -2.74
N GLU A 16 6.40 -7.69 -1.61
CA GLU A 16 5.22 -6.82 -1.44
C GLU A 16 5.55 -5.34 -1.66
N ASN A 17 6.74 -4.90 -1.23
CA ASN A 17 7.21 -3.52 -1.42
C ASN A 17 7.69 -3.18 -2.83
N SER A 18 7.97 -4.18 -3.64
CA SER A 18 8.56 -3.98 -4.98
C SER A 18 7.58 -3.46 -6.03
N TRP A 19 6.27 -3.64 -5.82
CA TRP A 19 5.22 -3.31 -6.78
C TRP A 19 3.87 -3.04 -6.09
N ASN A 20 3.00 -2.27 -6.76
CA ASN A 20 1.62 -2.07 -6.33
C ASN A 20 0.73 -3.25 -6.75
N TRP A 21 0.97 -4.41 -6.15
CA TRP A 21 0.30 -5.65 -6.48
C TRP A 21 -1.22 -5.54 -6.49
N SER A 22 -1.84 -5.99 -7.58
CA SER A 22 -3.30 -6.00 -7.67
C SER A 22 -3.95 -6.89 -6.59
N ALA A 23 -3.25 -7.92 -6.14
CA ALA A 23 -3.70 -8.82 -5.07
C ALA A 23 -3.72 -8.17 -3.68
N LEU A 24 -2.94 -7.10 -3.46
CA LEU A 24 -2.88 -6.34 -2.21
C LEU A 24 -3.80 -5.11 -2.21
N ARG A 25 -4.55 -4.88 -3.28
CA ARG A 25 -5.49 -3.75 -3.35
C ARG A 25 -6.66 -3.98 -2.41
N THR A 26 -6.95 -2.96 -1.65
CA THR A 26 -8.07 -2.92 -0.69
C THR A 26 -8.68 -1.53 -0.65
N THR A 27 -9.80 -1.41 0.03
CA THR A 27 -10.50 -0.14 0.21
C THR A 27 -10.73 0.11 1.68
N LEU A 28 -10.20 1.22 2.18
CA LEU A 28 -10.48 1.73 3.51
C LEU A 28 -11.49 2.87 3.43
N SER A 29 -12.34 3.02 4.43
CA SER A 29 -13.35 4.07 4.45
C SER A 29 -13.33 4.79 5.78
N ALA A 30 -13.41 6.12 5.74
CA ALA A 30 -13.64 6.97 6.89
C ALA A 30 -14.97 7.70 6.76
N THR A 31 -15.77 7.74 7.84
CA THR A 31 -16.97 8.55 7.90
C THR A 31 -16.67 9.79 8.71
N THR A 32 -16.90 10.97 8.13
CA THR A 32 -16.56 12.23 8.78
C THR A 32 -17.62 12.65 9.80
N THR A 33 -17.17 13.49 10.72
CA THR A 33 -18.02 14.15 11.73
C THR A 33 -17.83 15.65 11.62
N SER A 34 -18.91 16.41 11.77
CA SER A 34 -18.85 17.88 11.71
C SER A 34 -17.82 18.47 12.68
N GLY A 35 -16.96 19.33 12.17
CA GLY A 35 -15.92 20.04 12.92
C GLY A 35 -14.64 19.25 13.19
N ILE A 36 -14.56 17.98 12.77
CA ILE A 36 -13.36 17.15 12.88
C ILE A 36 -12.71 17.02 11.50
N PHE A 37 -11.41 17.26 11.40
CA PHE A 37 -10.65 17.19 10.15
C PHE A 37 -9.63 16.07 10.11
N ASN A 38 -9.22 15.51 11.27
CA ASN A 38 -8.27 14.43 11.38
C ASN A 38 -9.01 13.09 11.60
N TYR A 39 -8.67 12.08 10.82
CA TYR A 39 -9.27 10.75 10.86
C TYR A 39 -8.21 9.67 10.82
N GLU A 40 -8.50 8.56 11.46
CA GLU A 40 -7.70 7.35 11.43
C GLU A 40 -8.24 6.39 10.36
N LEU A 41 -7.36 5.87 9.53
CA LEU A 41 -7.69 4.85 8.56
C LEU A 41 -7.50 3.47 9.19
N ASN A 42 -8.52 3.01 9.92
CA ASN A 42 -8.48 1.77 10.67
C ASN A 42 -8.05 0.57 9.82
N GLY A 43 -7.07 -0.18 10.29
CA GLY A 43 -6.49 -1.33 9.60
C GLY A 43 -5.48 -0.97 8.52
N SER A 44 -5.08 0.31 8.41
CA SER A 44 -4.08 0.75 7.42
C SER A 44 -2.67 0.40 7.82
N LEU A 45 -2.41 0.25 9.10
CA LEU A 45 -1.07 0.18 9.65
C LEU A 45 -0.18 1.32 9.10
N ASN A 46 1.13 1.23 9.27
CA ASN A 46 2.08 2.22 8.74
C ASN A 46 2.66 1.80 7.36
N SER A 47 1.92 1.05 6.56
CA SER A 47 2.40 0.48 5.29
C SER A 47 1.45 0.70 4.10
N LEU A 48 0.61 1.71 4.20
CA LEU A 48 -0.40 2.07 3.22
C LEU A 48 0.18 2.83 2.03
N THR A 49 -0.18 2.41 0.82
CA THR A 49 0.00 3.21 -0.40
C THR A 49 -1.36 3.55 -0.97
N VAL A 50 -1.76 4.81 -0.93
CA VAL A 50 -3.05 5.27 -1.50
C VAL A 50 -2.92 5.42 -3.01
N LEU A 51 -3.85 4.81 -3.74
CA LEU A 51 -3.97 4.93 -5.20
C LEU A 51 -4.87 6.11 -5.58
N ASP A 52 -6.02 6.21 -4.92
CA ASP A 52 -6.95 7.33 -5.04
C ASP A 52 -7.80 7.47 -3.78
N ALA A 53 -8.40 8.65 -3.60
CA ALA A 53 -9.35 8.94 -2.54
C ALA A 53 -10.61 9.56 -3.15
N THR A 54 -11.80 9.10 -2.71
CA THR A 54 -13.09 9.51 -3.27
C THR A 54 -14.04 9.93 -2.15
N ASN A 55 -14.65 11.09 -2.29
CA ASN A 55 -15.84 11.45 -1.52
C ASN A 55 -17.05 10.77 -2.16
N VAL A 56 -17.48 9.67 -1.57
CA VAL A 56 -18.61 8.87 -2.10
C VAL A 56 -19.95 9.59 -1.95
N THR A 57 -20.06 10.43 -0.92
CA THR A 57 -21.29 11.20 -0.65
C THR A 57 -21.60 12.21 -1.75
N ASP A 58 -20.57 12.91 -2.22
CA ASP A 58 -20.69 13.98 -3.21
C ASP A 58 -20.14 13.61 -4.61
N ASN A 59 -19.63 12.36 -4.78
CA ASN A 59 -19.21 11.75 -6.04
C ASN A 59 -18.06 12.48 -6.76
N PHE A 60 -16.96 12.79 -6.04
CA PHE A 60 -15.73 13.32 -6.65
C PHE A 60 -14.48 12.77 -5.97
N PHE A 61 -13.35 12.85 -6.69
CA PHE A 61 -12.04 12.46 -6.16
C PHE A 61 -11.46 13.59 -5.30
N LEU A 62 -10.77 13.20 -4.22
CA LEU A 62 -9.99 14.11 -3.41
C LEU A 62 -8.57 14.23 -3.98
N ASP A 63 -8.03 15.45 -3.94
CA ASP A 63 -6.64 15.72 -4.32
C ASP A 63 -5.72 15.63 -3.11
N TYR A 64 -4.62 14.90 -3.27
CA TYR A 64 -3.55 14.89 -2.27
C TYR A 64 -2.83 16.23 -2.24
N LYS A 65 -2.55 16.73 -1.03
CA LYS A 65 -1.68 17.89 -0.78
C LYS A 65 -0.55 17.51 0.17
N ALA A 66 0.66 17.96 -0.15
CA ALA A 66 1.78 17.81 0.76
C ALA A 66 1.51 18.59 2.07
N ALA A 67 1.99 18.09 3.21
CA ALA A 67 1.69 18.66 4.52
C ALA A 67 1.96 20.18 4.62
N HIS A 68 3.04 20.66 3.99
CA HIS A 68 3.33 22.10 3.96
C HIS A 68 2.25 22.93 3.28
N ASP A 69 1.75 22.49 2.13
CA ASP A 69 0.71 23.21 1.37
C ASP A 69 -0.66 23.02 2.01
N PHE A 70 -0.90 21.86 2.59
CA PHE A 70 -2.12 21.57 3.34
C PHE A 70 -2.25 22.48 4.57
N ASN A 71 -1.18 22.65 5.35
CA ASN A 71 -1.16 23.50 6.54
C ASN A 71 -1.44 24.97 6.24
N LYS A 72 -1.17 25.44 5.01
CA LYS A 72 -1.50 26.82 4.62
C LYS A 72 -2.99 27.12 4.71
N PHE A 73 -3.85 26.15 4.52
CA PHE A 73 -5.30 26.31 4.62
C PHE A 73 -5.75 26.66 6.05
N PHE A 74 -4.99 26.22 7.06
CA PHE A 74 -5.28 26.48 8.47
C PHE A 74 -4.62 27.76 9.02
N LEU A 75 -3.81 28.45 8.22
CA LEU A 75 -3.21 29.75 8.60
C LEU A 75 -4.19 30.93 8.39
N SER A 76 -5.31 30.70 7.70
CA SER A 76 -6.34 31.72 7.51
C SER A 76 -7.14 31.91 8.80
N ASN A 77 -7.55 33.16 9.08
CA ASN A 77 -8.45 33.44 10.20
C ASN A 77 -9.86 32.86 10.01
N ASP A 78 -10.21 32.53 8.78
CA ASP A 78 -11.50 31.94 8.41
C ASP A 78 -11.23 30.60 7.68
N VAL A 79 -11.15 29.51 8.45
CA VAL A 79 -10.91 28.18 7.93
C VAL A 79 -12.20 27.66 7.30
N ALA A 80 -12.16 27.29 6.03
CA ALA A 80 -13.34 26.82 5.31
C ALA A 80 -13.90 25.51 5.89
N THR A 81 -15.22 25.45 5.98
CA THR A 81 -15.98 24.26 6.36
C THR A 81 -16.85 23.81 5.20
N GLY A 82 -17.07 22.49 5.05
CA GLY A 82 -17.89 21.94 3.97
C GLY A 82 -17.45 20.55 3.54
N SER A 83 -17.81 20.18 2.32
CA SER A 83 -17.41 18.91 1.72
C SER A 83 -15.90 18.85 1.49
N PRO A 84 -15.18 17.85 2.05
CA PRO A 84 -13.73 17.73 1.86
C PRO A 84 -13.39 17.37 0.40
N TYR A 85 -12.40 18.07 -0.16
CA TYR A 85 -11.86 17.78 -1.50
C TYR A 85 -10.32 17.74 -1.54
N TYR A 86 -9.66 18.03 -0.41
CA TYR A 86 -8.23 17.77 -0.23
C TYR A 86 -7.98 16.85 0.94
N TYR A 87 -6.90 16.08 0.86
CA TYR A 87 -6.40 15.28 1.97
C TYR A 87 -4.88 15.38 2.09
N SER A 88 -4.37 15.13 3.30
CA SER A 88 -2.95 15.01 3.60
C SER A 88 -2.73 13.96 4.67
N PHE A 89 -1.55 13.36 4.72
CA PHE A 89 -1.20 12.43 5.79
C PHE A 89 -0.59 13.17 6.97
N ASN A 90 -0.99 12.79 8.18
CA ASN A 90 -0.57 13.42 9.43
C ASN A 90 -0.08 12.40 10.47
N GLY A 91 0.87 11.55 10.07
CA GLY A 91 1.48 10.60 10.97
C GLY A 91 0.67 9.33 11.20
N VAL A 92 0.86 8.72 12.36
CA VAL A 92 0.33 7.41 12.74
C VAL A 92 -0.33 7.54 14.12
N SER A 93 -1.42 6.82 14.33
CA SER A 93 -2.13 6.75 15.61
C SER A 93 -1.37 5.92 16.65
N ALA A 94 -1.87 5.90 17.88
CA ALA A 94 -1.32 5.06 18.96
C ALA A 94 -1.43 3.55 18.63
N ASP A 95 -2.43 3.16 17.85
CA ASP A 95 -2.68 1.79 17.42
C ASP A 95 -1.86 1.40 16.17
N GLY A 96 -1.10 2.35 15.61
CA GLY A 96 -0.23 2.13 14.46
C GLY A 96 -0.89 2.44 13.12
N ASP A 97 -2.13 2.88 13.09
CA ASP A 97 -2.85 3.20 11.86
C ASP A 97 -2.54 4.59 11.32
N THR A 98 -2.51 4.72 10.01
CA THR A 98 -2.22 5.98 9.30
C THR A 98 -3.32 7.01 9.56
N GLN A 99 -2.93 8.24 9.93
CA GLN A 99 -3.84 9.36 10.10
C GLN A 99 -3.90 10.22 8.84
N VAL A 100 -5.10 10.69 8.53
CA VAL A 100 -5.38 11.57 7.38
C VAL A 100 -6.14 12.81 7.83
N ASP A 101 -5.69 13.96 7.34
CA ASP A 101 -6.36 15.23 7.50
C ASP A 101 -7.17 15.56 6.25
N LEU A 102 -8.38 16.09 6.44
CA LEU A 102 -9.31 16.46 5.38
C LEU A 102 -9.56 17.97 5.37
N TYR A 103 -9.65 18.56 4.19
CA TYR A 103 -9.99 19.96 4.01
C TYR A 103 -10.92 20.18 2.79
N PRO A 104 -11.93 21.07 2.86
CA PRO A 104 -12.41 21.83 4.04
C PRO A 104 -12.75 20.97 5.25
N ILE A 105 -12.81 21.60 6.45
CA ILE A 105 -13.25 20.88 7.65
C ILE A 105 -14.68 20.38 7.41
N PRO A 106 -14.96 19.08 7.55
CA PRO A 106 -16.29 18.54 7.33
C PRO A 106 -17.38 19.26 8.16
N ASP A 107 -18.47 19.65 7.54
CA ASP A 107 -19.64 20.26 8.17
C ASP A 107 -20.74 19.26 8.53
N LYS A 108 -20.64 18.05 8.00
CA LYS A 108 -21.56 16.91 8.24
C LYS A 108 -20.83 15.57 8.03
N ALA A 109 -21.59 14.49 8.08
CA ALA A 109 -21.06 13.16 7.75
C ALA A 109 -20.91 13.01 6.23
N TYR A 110 -19.70 12.69 5.78
CA TYR A 110 -19.33 12.28 4.44
C TYR A 110 -18.64 10.92 4.52
N THR A 111 -18.84 10.08 3.53
CA THR A 111 -18.10 8.83 3.38
C THR A 111 -16.94 9.06 2.44
N ILE A 112 -15.73 9.01 2.97
CA ILE A 112 -14.49 9.11 2.22
C ILE A 112 -13.91 7.72 2.07
N ARG A 113 -13.64 7.32 0.84
CA ARG A 113 -13.08 6.02 0.48
C ARG A 113 -11.67 6.20 -0.04
N PHE A 114 -10.75 5.40 0.46
CA PHE A 114 -9.36 5.33 0.02
C PHE A 114 -9.13 3.97 -0.64
N ASN A 115 -8.90 3.95 -1.93
CA ASN A 115 -8.42 2.76 -2.63
C ASN A 115 -6.90 2.71 -2.45
N CYS A 116 -6.41 1.61 -1.94
CA CYS A 116 -5.03 1.52 -1.51
C CYS A 116 -4.45 0.13 -1.73
N VAL A 117 -3.13 0.05 -1.65
CA VAL A 117 -2.36 -1.18 -1.53
C VAL A 117 -1.91 -1.29 -0.09
N LEU A 118 -2.21 -2.40 0.55
CA LEU A 118 -1.88 -2.68 1.93
C LEU A 118 -1.10 -3.99 2.01
N ARG A 119 0.02 -3.99 2.76
CA ARG A 119 0.78 -5.22 3.00
C ARG A 119 -0.05 -6.23 3.76
N SER A 120 0.19 -7.51 3.48
CA SER A 120 -0.42 -8.59 4.25
C SER A 120 0.33 -8.81 5.56
N ASP A 121 -0.37 -9.36 6.55
CA ASP A 121 0.21 -9.74 7.84
C ASP A 121 1.35 -10.77 7.67
N ASP A 122 2.22 -10.85 8.68
CA ASP A 122 3.27 -11.85 8.72
C ASP A 122 2.70 -13.28 8.72
N LEU A 123 3.40 -14.17 8.04
CA LEU A 123 3.11 -15.59 8.08
C LEU A 123 3.55 -16.16 9.43
N VAL A 124 2.61 -16.69 10.20
CA VAL A 124 2.81 -17.20 11.57
C VAL A 124 2.63 -18.70 11.62
N ASN A 125 1.65 -19.23 10.89
CA ASN A 125 1.28 -20.64 10.91
C ASN A 125 1.68 -21.33 9.59
N ASP A 126 1.91 -22.63 9.64
CA ASP A 126 2.24 -23.45 8.45
C ASP A 126 1.11 -23.49 7.40
N THR A 127 -0.09 -23.06 7.77
CA THR A 127 -1.26 -22.97 6.88
C THR A 127 -1.44 -21.61 6.22
N ASP A 128 -0.67 -20.62 6.65
CA ASP A 128 -0.75 -19.27 6.09
C ASP A 128 -0.23 -19.26 4.66
N THR A 129 -0.88 -18.49 3.79
CA THR A 129 -0.55 -18.40 2.37
C THR A 129 -0.11 -17.01 2.00
N VAL A 130 0.86 -16.92 1.09
CA VAL A 130 1.33 -15.65 0.54
C VAL A 130 0.28 -15.09 -0.42
N THR A 131 -0.08 -13.82 -0.25
CA THR A 131 -1.08 -13.13 -1.10
C THR A 131 -0.50 -12.71 -2.46
N VAL A 132 0.78 -12.33 -2.50
CA VAL A 132 1.51 -12.01 -3.74
C VAL A 132 1.97 -13.29 -4.44
N PRO A 133 2.44 -13.25 -5.72
CA PRO A 133 2.96 -14.43 -6.38
C PRO A 133 4.03 -15.14 -5.55
N SER A 134 3.84 -16.45 -5.26
CA SER A 134 4.71 -17.18 -4.34
C SER A 134 6.12 -17.40 -4.89
N LYS A 135 6.26 -17.55 -6.22
CA LYS A 135 7.53 -17.90 -6.85
C LYS A 135 8.68 -16.91 -6.57
N PRO A 136 8.51 -15.58 -6.72
CA PRO A 136 9.54 -14.62 -6.31
C PRO A 136 9.89 -14.72 -4.84
N VAL A 137 8.90 -14.90 -3.95
CA VAL A 137 9.09 -15.03 -2.49
C VAL A 137 9.93 -16.25 -2.16
N GLU A 138 9.58 -17.42 -2.70
CA GLU A 138 10.31 -18.67 -2.51
C GLU A 138 11.78 -18.55 -2.95
N LEU A 139 12.02 -17.99 -4.14
CA LEU A 139 13.37 -17.86 -4.68
C LEU A 139 14.20 -16.82 -3.91
N LEU A 140 13.58 -15.73 -3.45
CA LEU A 140 14.27 -14.74 -2.63
C LEU A 140 14.59 -15.29 -1.25
N ALA A 141 13.64 -15.99 -0.60
CA ALA A 141 13.87 -16.65 0.67
C ALA A 141 14.99 -17.69 0.58
N TYR A 142 15.03 -18.46 -0.53
CA TYR A 142 16.12 -19.39 -0.80
C TYR A 142 17.46 -18.68 -0.97
N ALA A 143 17.53 -17.54 -1.68
CA ALA A 143 18.75 -16.77 -1.88
C ALA A 143 19.30 -16.24 -0.54
N ILE A 144 18.43 -15.68 0.31
CA ILE A 144 18.77 -15.20 1.66
C ILE A 144 19.28 -16.37 2.51
N ALA A 145 18.59 -17.52 2.49
CA ALA A 145 18.99 -18.69 3.27
C ALA A 145 20.36 -19.26 2.84
N VAL A 146 20.69 -19.21 1.55
CA VAL A 146 22.01 -19.62 1.04
C VAL A 146 23.09 -18.66 1.49
N GLU A 147 22.82 -17.36 1.49
CA GLU A 147 23.75 -16.32 1.97
C GLU A 147 24.04 -16.49 3.48
N GLU A 148 22.99 -16.69 4.30
CA GLU A 148 23.12 -16.90 5.74
C GLU A 148 23.92 -18.16 6.13
N ARG A 149 23.83 -19.22 5.31
CA ARG A 149 24.56 -20.49 5.57
C ARG A 149 26.05 -20.40 5.28
N GLY A 150 26.49 -19.37 4.54
CA GLY A 150 27.87 -19.26 4.10
C GLY A 150 28.27 -20.26 3.01
N GLU A 151 29.53 -20.29 2.65
CA GLU A 151 30.06 -20.93 1.44
C GLU A 151 30.07 -22.48 1.44
N ASP A 152 29.58 -23.16 2.44
CA ASP A 152 29.78 -24.60 2.65
C ASP A 152 29.06 -25.51 1.64
N GLY A 153 28.27 -24.94 0.71
CA GLY A 153 27.47 -25.71 -0.23
C GLY A 153 27.83 -25.54 -1.72
N GLY A 154 28.83 -24.74 -2.08
CA GLY A 154 29.20 -24.52 -3.49
C GLY A 154 28.14 -23.81 -4.34
N ILE A 155 27.07 -23.32 -3.74
CA ILE A 155 26.02 -22.58 -4.42
C ILE A 155 26.38 -21.10 -4.37
N ASN A 156 26.49 -20.47 -5.55
CA ASN A 156 26.77 -19.04 -5.63
C ASN A 156 25.51 -18.23 -5.28
N PRO A 157 25.50 -17.44 -4.16
CA PRO A 157 24.36 -16.60 -3.79
C PRO A 157 23.95 -15.63 -4.89
N VAL A 158 24.89 -15.11 -5.66
CA VAL A 158 24.64 -14.19 -6.78
C VAL A 158 23.71 -14.82 -7.82
N SER A 159 23.88 -16.10 -8.13
CA SER A 159 22.99 -16.79 -9.08
C SER A 159 21.60 -17.02 -8.52
N ALA A 160 21.49 -17.24 -7.21
CA ALA A 160 20.19 -17.38 -6.54
C ALA A 160 19.42 -16.05 -6.53
N TYR A 161 20.07 -14.93 -6.19
CA TYR A 161 19.48 -13.59 -6.28
C TYR A 161 19.08 -13.22 -7.72
N ALA A 162 19.91 -13.55 -8.73
CA ALA A 162 19.57 -13.30 -10.12
C ALA A 162 18.29 -14.03 -10.55
N ARG A 163 18.12 -15.28 -10.11
CA ARG A 163 16.89 -16.06 -10.36
C ARG A 163 15.67 -15.46 -9.67
N ALA A 164 15.82 -14.99 -8.42
CA ALA A 164 14.75 -14.32 -7.69
C ALA A 164 14.33 -13.03 -8.39
N THR A 165 15.30 -12.20 -8.82
CA THR A 165 15.05 -10.96 -9.55
C THR A 165 14.31 -11.20 -10.88
N ASN A 166 14.72 -12.21 -11.64
CA ASN A 166 14.03 -12.55 -12.89
C ASN A 166 12.58 -12.98 -12.63
N ALA A 167 12.35 -13.83 -11.62
CA ALA A 167 11.01 -14.26 -11.25
C ALA A 167 10.14 -13.09 -10.77
N LEU A 168 10.72 -12.10 -10.08
CA LEU A 168 10.03 -10.89 -9.68
C LEU A 168 9.62 -10.05 -10.90
N GLN A 169 10.53 -9.84 -11.86
CA GLN A 169 10.23 -9.10 -13.09
C GLN A 169 9.13 -9.77 -13.92
N ASP A 170 9.16 -11.10 -14.05
CA ASP A 170 8.11 -11.85 -14.72
C ASP A 170 6.75 -11.70 -14.00
N ALA A 171 6.75 -11.75 -12.67
CA ALA A 171 5.54 -11.59 -11.89
C ALA A 171 4.96 -10.17 -11.99
N ILE A 172 5.81 -9.14 -11.99
CA ILE A 172 5.39 -7.73 -12.20
C ILE A 172 4.80 -7.57 -13.60
N ALA A 173 5.43 -8.13 -14.63
CA ALA A 173 4.92 -8.07 -15.99
C ALA A 173 3.54 -8.73 -16.11
N LEU A 174 3.33 -9.88 -15.47
CA LEU A 174 2.03 -10.56 -15.44
C LEU A 174 0.97 -9.75 -14.68
N ASP A 175 1.32 -9.14 -13.55
CA ASP A 175 0.39 -8.32 -12.78
C ASP A 175 0.03 -7.02 -13.51
N GLY A 176 1.00 -6.39 -14.18
CA GLY A 176 0.79 -5.19 -14.98
C GLY A 176 -0.07 -5.41 -16.22
N ASN A 177 -0.07 -6.62 -16.78
CA ASN A 177 -0.81 -6.98 -17.99
C ASN A 177 -2.20 -7.60 -17.72
N LYS A 178 -2.73 -7.46 -16.52
CA LYS A 178 -4.06 -8.00 -16.16
C LYS A 178 -5.24 -7.26 -16.80
N HIS A 179 -5.00 -6.11 -17.43
CA HIS A 179 -6.08 -5.38 -18.09
C HIS A 179 -6.38 -5.97 -19.46
N PRO A 180 -7.65 -5.98 -19.91
CA PRO A 180 -7.97 -6.28 -21.29
C PRO A 180 -7.31 -5.21 -22.19
N GLU A 181 -6.75 -5.64 -23.33
CA GLU A 181 -6.27 -4.70 -24.34
C GLU A 181 -7.45 -3.91 -24.90
N GLU A 182 -7.45 -2.59 -24.69
CA GLU A 182 -8.37 -1.70 -25.40
C GLU A 182 -7.85 -1.48 -26.81
N LEU A 183 -8.48 -2.14 -27.77
CA LEU A 183 -8.27 -1.84 -29.19
C LEU A 183 -8.98 -0.52 -29.52
N VAL A 184 -8.25 0.57 -29.45
CA VAL A 184 -8.74 1.86 -29.92
C VAL A 184 -8.64 1.88 -31.45
N TRP A 185 -9.78 1.65 -32.13
CA TRP A 185 -9.87 1.87 -33.56
C TRP A 185 -10.07 3.37 -33.79
N TYR A 186 -9.05 4.03 -34.34
CA TYR A 186 -9.23 5.37 -34.86
C TYR A 186 -10.02 5.23 -36.19
N GLU A 187 -11.28 5.60 -36.19
CA GLU A 187 -11.99 5.88 -37.45
C GLU A 187 -11.37 7.16 -38.05
N SER A 188 -10.77 6.99 -39.23
CA SER A 188 -10.19 8.07 -40.05
C SER A 188 -11.26 8.80 -40.83
#